data_7a91324dce9f00429e6b5cfab2408f9c
#
_entry.id   7a91324dce9f00429e6b5cfab2408f9c
#
_cell.length_a   1.000
_cell.length_b   1.000
_cell.length_c   1.000
_cell.angle_alpha   90.00
_cell.angle_beta   90.00
_cell.angle_gamma   90.00
#
_symmetry.space_group_name_H-M   'P 1'
#
loop_
_entity.id
_entity.type
_entity.pdbx_description
1 polymer ?
#
loop_
_entity_poly.entity_id
_entity_poly.type
_entity_poly.pdbx_seq_one_letter_code
_entity_poly.pdbx_strand_id
1 'polypeptide(L)'
;MTDMIGIKNISVFLPGQEDTFFTGVVRMKLYTVSTGDTAYRYEKSIVVFFKGARKVLSTSVFNGGYHENYKAVFNHDGKVGSGMPCEMLADTYTEHMRILAKRIGLEPELVTGMGTAADMENVAIESLTYKELTVTAIVTGGIETNGGRVGDPADYYKPAEKPDKLGTINIILILDADMPPGTLARALVTCTEAKTAAIQELLAGSNYSTGLATGSGTDQTIIVANSDSALYFEGAGKHSKMGELIGKTVTKAVKAALSKQSGLNPKTQHNVFRRLKRFQVTTQSIWLLFQQQLAVLKPDFLEAAEKLAQEPVMLTYTSLYIHLLDQFLWGLLDKDEVMNAAEKLLSDIAGEYDTESIALNEVSVEAMMKAWSELFVNIIADNIQRN
;
A
#
# COMPACT_ATOMS: atom_id res chain seq x y z
N MET A 1 1.32 -7.11 47.42
CA MET A 1 -0.14 -7.05 47.24
C MET A 1 -0.38 -6.90 45.76
N THR A 2 -0.72 -7.99 45.16
CA THR A 2 -0.84 -8.15 43.69
C THR A 2 -2.33 -8.10 43.36
N ASP A 3 -2.77 -7.03 42.72
CA ASP A 3 -4.15 -6.94 42.25
C ASP A 3 -4.28 -7.75 40.96
N MET A 4 -4.98 -8.86 41.07
CA MET A 4 -5.43 -9.66 39.94
C MET A 4 -6.58 -8.93 39.23
N ILE A 5 -6.30 -8.45 38.02
CA ILE A 5 -7.34 -7.92 37.13
C ILE A 5 -8.20 -9.09 36.65
N GLY A 6 -9.48 -9.04 37.00
CA GLY A 6 -10.44 -10.09 36.73
C GLY A 6 -10.65 -10.35 35.24
N ILE A 7 -10.44 -11.59 34.84
CA ILE A 7 -10.76 -12.14 33.53
C ILE A 7 -12.29 -12.28 33.46
N LYS A 8 -12.95 -11.41 32.64
CA LYS A 8 -14.37 -11.60 32.30
C LYS A 8 -14.49 -12.61 31.18
N ASN A 9 -15.13 -13.73 31.43
CA ASN A 9 -15.53 -14.71 30.43
C ASN A 9 -16.51 -14.05 29.44
N ILE A 10 -16.10 -13.95 28.17
CA ILE A 10 -16.97 -13.51 27.09
C ILE A 10 -17.27 -14.72 26.22
N SER A 11 -18.50 -15.18 26.23
CA SER A 11 -19.01 -16.22 25.32
C SER A 11 -19.17 -15.64 23.91
N VAL A 12 -18.66 -16.32 22.91
CA VAL A 12 -18.76 -15.94 21.50
C VAL A 12 -19.64 -16.98 20.80
N PHE A 13 -20.80 -16.53 20.31
CA PHE A 13 -21.66 -17.33 19.46
C PHE A 13 -21.10 -17.39 18.04
N LEU A 14 -20.78 -18.59 17.58
CA LEU A 14 -20.65 -18.90 16.16
C LEU A 14 -22.02 -19.35 15.66
N PRO A 15 -22.53 -18.91 14.49
CA PRO A 15 -23.81 -19.37 13.99
C PRO A 15 -23.75 -20.88 13.72
N GLY A 16 -24.47 -21.67 14.54
CA GLY A 16 -24.66 -23.10 14.33
C GLY A 16 -23.77 -24.05 15.14
N GLN A 17 -23.02 -23.59 16.16
CA GLN A 17 -22.34 -24.48 17.12
C GLN A 17 -22.76 -24.17 18.54
N GLU A 18 -22.99 -25.24 19.32
CA GLU A 18 -23.14 -25.18 20.77
C GLU A 18 -21.88 -24.59 21.43
N ASP A 19 -22.06 -23.85 22.51
CA ASP A 19 -21.03 -23.11 23.26
C ASP A 19 -19.77 -23.94 23.54
N THR A 20 -18.75 -23.83 22.70
CA THR A 20 -17.38 -24.24 23.05
C THR A 20 -16.67 -23.02 23.67
N PHE A 21 -16.52 -23.08 25.01
CA PHE A 21 -15.77 -22.06 25.77
C PHE A 21 -14.30 -22.03 25.34
N PHE A 22 -13.88 -21.06 24.55
CA PHE A 22 -12.47 -20.71 24.42
C PHE A 22 -12.12 -19.70 25.53
N THR A 23 -11.47 -20.19 26.58
CA THR A 23 -11.04 -19.40 27.73
C THR A 23 -9.92 -18.46 27.34
N GLY A 24 -10.15 -17.13 27.41
CA GLY A 24 -9.11 -16.15 27.65
C GLY A 24 -8.76 -15.15 26.52
N VAL A 25 -9.26 -15.28 25.31
CA VAL A 25 -8.92 -14.34 24.21
C VAL A 25 -9.90 -13.17 24.17
N VAL A 26 -9.41 -11.96 24.44
CA VAL A 26 -10.20 -10.73 24.29
C VAL A 26 -10.28 -10.37 22.80
N ARG A 27 -11.47 -10.48 22.21
CA ARG A 27 -11.75 -10.09 20.83
C ARG A 27 -12.28 -8.66 20.75
N MET A 28 -11.57 -7.79 20.06
CA MET A 28 -12.03 -6.43 19.81
C MET A 28 -12.90 -6.39 18.54
N LYS A 29 -14.17 -6.08 18.69
CA LYS A 29 -15.06 -5.86 17.54
C LYS A 29 -14.66 -4.58 16.81
N LEU A 30 -14.35 -4.68 15.51
CA LEU A 30 -13.98 -3.55 14.67
C LEU A 30 -15.18 -2.98 13.91
N TYR A 31 -15.95 -3.85 13.26
CA TYR A 31 -17.03 -3.42 12.36
C TYR A 31 -18.04 -4.52 12.13
N THR A 32 -19.33 -4.16 11.97
CA THR A 32 -20.35 -5.06 11.44
C THR A 32 -20.71 -4.60 10.03
N VAL A 33 -20.52 -5.49 9.06
CA VAL A 33 -20.78 -5.23 7.64
C VAL A 33 -22.27 -5.27 7.36
N SER A 34 -22.73 -4.66 6.26
CA SER A 34 -24.14 -4.67 5.84
C SER A 34 -24.73 -6.09 5.69
N THR A 35 -23.91 -7.06 5.29
CA THR A 35 -24.25 -8.49 5.21
C THR A 35 -24.54 -9.14 6.58
N GLY A 36 -24.30 -8.43 7.68
CA GLY A 36 -24.36 -8.93 9.06
C GLY A 36 -23.10 -9.63 9.53
N ASP A 37 -22.09 -9.80 8.65
CA ASP A 37 -20.79 -10.34 8.99
C ASP A 37 -20.05 -9.39 9.95
N THR A 38 -19.20 -9.92 10.81
CA THR A 38 -18.52 -9.10 11.82
C THR A 38 -17.01 -9.29 11.76
N ALA A 39 -16.30 -8.18 11.65
CA ALA A 39 -14.85 -8.11 11.72
C ALA A 39 -14.39 -7.91 13.17
N TYR A 40 -13.48 -8.76 13.63
CA TYR A 40 -12.83 -8.67 14.94
C TYR A 40 -11.32 -8.56 14.76
N ARG A 41 -10.66 -7.89 15.72
CA ARG A 41 -9.20 -7.90 15.87
C ARG A 41 -8.82 -8.61 17.17
N TYR A 42 -7.97 -9.62 17.09
CA TYR A 42 -7.39 -10.35 18.20
C TYR A 42 -6.19 -11.18 17.72
N GLU A 43 -5.28 -11.55 18.62
CA GLU A 43 -4.12 -12.41 18.33
C GLU A 43 -3.39 -12.00 17.03
N LYS A 44 -3.10 -10.69 16.88
CA LYS A 44 -2.47 -10.13 15.67
C LYS A 44 -3.21 -10.42 14.35
N SER A 45 -4.51 -10.68 14.45
CA SER A 45 -5.35 -11.03 13.29
C SER A 45 -6.56 -10.13 13.19
N ILE A 46 -6.99 -9.89 11.93
CA ILE A 46 -8.33 -9.43 11.61
C ILE A 46 -9.09 -10.63 11.08
N VAL A 47 -10.19 -10.98 11.70
CA VAL A 47 -11.04 -12.11 11.31
C VAL A 47 -12.43 -11.60 11.02
N VAL A 48 -12.95 -11.93 9.83
CA VAL A 48 -14.35 -11.65 9.44
C VAL A 48 -15.13 -12.94 9.52
N PHE A 49 -16.02 -13.04 10.51
CA PHE A 49 -16.93 -14.16 10.66
C PHE A 49 -18.19 -13.95 9.85
N PHE A 50 -18.59 -14.94 9.09
CA PHE A 50 -19.79 -14.90 8.25
C PHE A 50 -21.03 -15.27 9.05
N LYS A 51 -22.09 -14.48 8.86
CA LYS A 51 -23.40 -14.74 9.46
C LYS A 51 -24.24 -15.73 8.63
N GLY A 52 -23.98 -15.82 7.34
CA GLY A 52 -24.75 -16.64 6.39
C GLY A 52 -23.87 -17.27 5.30
N ALA A 53 -24.49 -17.70 4.22
CA ALA A 53 -23.78 -18.29 3.08
C ALA A 53 -22.99 -17.23 2.30
N ARG A 54 -21.75 -17.55 1.96
CA ARG A 54 -20.86 -16.65 1.21
C ARG A 54 -20.16 -17.38 0.09
N LYS A 55 -20.02 -16.71 -1.05
CA LYS A 55 -19.10 -17.10 -2.13
C LYS A 55 -17.80 -16.34 -1.95
N VAL A 56 -16.69 -17.06 -1.87
CA VAL A 56 -15.38 -16.48 -1.59
C VAL A 56 -14.44 -16.80 -2.74
N LEU A 57 -13.71 -15.78 -3.23
CA LEU A 57 -12.59 -15.93 -4.16
C LEU A 57 -11.34 -15.35 -3.50
N SER A 58 -10.31 -16.17 -3.31
CA SER A 58 -9.07 -15.78 -2.63
C SER A 58 -7.84 -16.02 -3.50
N THR A 59 -6.90 -15.05 -3.49
CA THR A 59 -5.57 -15.20 -4.11
C THR A 59 -4.55 -15.84 -3.17
N SER A 60 -4.93 -16.17 -1.94
CA SER A 60 -4.03 -16.82 -0.98
C SER A 60 -3.60 -18.20 -1.45
N VAL A 61 -2.37 -18.60 -1.11
CA VAL A 61 -1.90 -19.98 -1.29
C VAL A 61 -2.59 -20.92 -0.29
N PHE A 62 -2.99 -20.38 0.89
CA PHE A 62 -3.72 -21.15 1.90
C PHE A 62 -5.21 -21.17 1.58
N ASN A 63 -5.71 -22.29 1.12
CA ASN A 63 -7.12 -22.50 0.75
C ASN A 63 -7.64 -21.41 -0.19
N GLY A 64 -6.85 -21.05 -1.19
CA GLY A 64 -7.23 -20.05 -2.20
C GLY A 64 -8.13 -20.64 -3.28
N GLY A 65 -8.50 -19.78 -4.25
CA GLY A 65 -9.46 -20.12 -5.28
C GLY A 65 -10.89 -19.80 -4.88
N TYR A 66 -11.86 -20.45 -5.53
CA TYR A 66 -13.30 -20.22 -5.31
C TYR A 66 -13.90 -21.26 -4.35
N HIS A 67 -14.64 -20.79 -3.34
CA HIS A 67 -15.29 -21.63 -2.33
C HIS A 67 -16.64 -21.06 -1.88
N GLU A 68 -17.58 -21.94 -1.46
CA GLU A 68 -18.91 -21.56 -0.94
C GLU A 68 -19.17 -22.04 0.49
N ASN A 69 -18.21 -22.76 1.08
CA ASN A 69 -18.38 -23.42 2.39
C ASN A 69 -17.63 -22.72 3.54
N TYR A 70 -16.91 -21.63 3.28
CA TYR A 70 -16.15 -20.94 4.33
C TYR A 70 -17.08 -20.27 5.36
N LYS A 71 -16.60 -20.25 6.61
CA LYS A 71 -17.25 -19.63 7.76
C LYS A 71 -16.61 -18.31 8.17
N ALA A 72 -15.36 -18.11 7.78
CA ALA A 72 -14.64 -16.88 8.03
C ALA A 72 -13.50 -16.69 7.02
N VAL A 73 -12.98 -15.47 6.96
CA VAL A 73 -11.71 -15.13 6.31
C VAL A 73 -10.86 -14.33 7.27
N PHE A 74 -9.53 -14.39 7.14
CA PHE A 74 -8.65 -13.68 8.05
C PHE A 74 -7.41 -13.08 7.38
N ASN A 75 -6.82 -12.10 8.05
CA ASN A 75 -5.53 -11.50 7.73
C ASN A 75 -4.69 -11.44 9.02
N HIS A 76 -3.43 -11.91 8.98
CA HIS A 76 -2.58 -12.08 10.15
C HIS A 76 -1.25 -11.33 10.01
N ASP A 77 -0.84 -10.59 11.05
CA ASP A 77 0.49 -10.02 11.17
C ASP A 77 1.47 -11.10 11.67
N GLY A 78 2.32 -11.57 10.75
CA GLY A 78 3.31 -12.61 11.00
C GLY A 78 4.59 -12.13 11.69
N LYS A 79 4.77 -10.83 11.98
CA LYS A 79 5.96 -10.33 12.67
C LYS A 79 6.07 -10.88 14.09
N VAL A 80 7.26 -11.23 14.53
CA VAL A 80 7.51 -11.65 15.93
C VAL A 80 7.32 -10.46 16.89
N GLY A 81 7.72 -9.27 16.48
CA GLY A 81 7.59 -8.02 17.22
C GLY A 81 7.60 -6.80 16.30
N SER A 82 7.43 -5.59 16.86
CA SER A 82 7.51 -4.35 16.09
C SER A 82 8.89 -4.20 15.44
N GLY A 83 8.91 -4.01 14.11
CA GLY A 83 10.16 -3.91 13.34
C GLY A 83 10.94 -5.22 13.17
N MET A 84 10.44 -6.34 13.68
CA MET A 84 11.07 -7.66 13.55
C MET A 84 10.57 -8.41 12.29
N PRO A 85 11.34 -9.39 11.79
CA PRO A 85 10.91 -10.20 10.66
C PRO A 85 9.68 -11.04 10.98
N CYS A 86 9.03 -11.56 9.93
CA CYS A 86 8.00 -12.57 10.07
C CYS A 86 8.66 -13.94 10.37
N GLU A 87 8.05 -14.72 11.26
CA GLU A 87 8.50 -16.06 11.61
C GLU A 87 7.56 -17.09 10.99
N MET A 88 8.15 -18.06 10.30
CA MET A 88 7.42 -19.22 9.80
C MET A 88 7.31 -20.28 10.87
N LEU A 89 6.09 -20.74 11.15
CA LEU A 89 5.81 -21.79 12.13
C LEU A 89 5.92 -23.20 11.55
N ALA A 90 6.18 -23.31 10.25
CA ALA A 90 6.32 -24.55 9.50
C ALA A 90 7.14 -24.33 8.24
N ASP A 91 7.59 -25.41 7.59
CA ASP A 91 8.42 -25.39 6.38
C ASP A 91 7.69 -24.82 5.15
N THR A 92 6.36 -24.88 5.12
CA THR A 92 5.54 -24.33 4.04
C THR A 92 4.61 -23.25 4.53
N TYR A 93 4.34 -22.26 3.66
CA TYR A 93 3.39 -21.20 3.96
C TYR A 93 1.97 -21.74 4.24
N THR A 94 1.54 -22.75 3.51
CA THR A 94 0.22 -23.38 3.70
C THR A 94 0.09 -23.99 5.10
N GLU A 95 1.11 -24.72 5.56
CA GLU A 95 1.08 -25.31 6.90
C GLU A 95 1.23 -24.26 8.01
N HIS A 96 2.08 -23.26 7.79
CA HIS A 96 2.16 -22.09 8.67
C HIS A 96 0.78 -21.43 8.88
N MET A 97 0.05 -21.14 7.80
CA MET A 97 -1.29 -20.54 7.87
C MET A 97 -2.33 -21.47 8.49
N ARG A 98 -2.18 -22.79 8.31
CA ARG A 98 -3.02 -23.81 8.97
C ARG A 98 -2.84 -23.78 10.50
N ILE A 99 -1.59 -23.71 10.95
CA ILE A 99 -1.27 -23.58 12.39
C ILE A 99 -1.83 -22.27 12.95
N LEU A 100 -1.67 -21.16 12.22
CA LEU A 100 -2.22 -19.87 12.63
C LEU A 100 -3.75 -19.90 12.74
N ALA A 101 -4.44 -20.46 11.76
CA ALA A 101 -5.91 -20.60 11.81
C ALA A 101 -6.35 -21.32 13.10
N LYS A 102 -5.70 -22.44 13.44
CA LYS A 102 -5.98 -23.16 14.70
C LYS A 102 -5.71 -22.31 15.94
N ARG A 103 -4.58 -21.57 15.96
CA ARG A 103 -4.21 -20.72 17.10
C ARG A 103 -5.23 -19.62 17.39
N ILE A 104 -5.82 -19.04 16.35
CA ILE A 104 -6.84 -18.01 16.47
C ILE A 104 -8.27 -18.58 16.59
N GLY A 105 -8.40 -19.89 16.78
CA GLY A 105 -9.66 -20.57 17.05
C GLY A 105 -10.54 -20.77 15.81
N LEU A 106 -9.94 -20.94 14.64
CA LEU A 106 -10.64 -21.22 13.38
C LEU A 106 -10.41 -22.68 12.95
N GLU A 107 -11.40 -23.26 12.27
CA GLU A 107 -11.26 -24.54 11.58
C GLU A 107 -10.54 -24.32 10.25
N PRO A 108 -9.32 -24.86 10.06
CA PRO A 108 -8.51 -24.57 8.87
C PRO A 108 -9.19 -24.93 7.54
N GLU A 109 -10.04 -25.93 7.52
CA GLU A 109 -10.74 -26.40 6.31
C GLU A 109 -11.91 -25.50 5.91
N LEU A 110 -12.38 -24.64 6.82
CA LEU A 110 -13.53 -23.77 6.63
C LEU A 110 -13.15 -22.29 6.50
N VAL A 111 -11.87 -22.00 6.26
CA VAL A 111 -11.37 -20.63 6.16
C VAL A 111 -10.29 -20.49 5.09
N THR A 112 -10.13 -19.27 4.57
CA THR A 112 -8.92 -18.84 3.87
C THR A 112 -8.35 -17.62 4.58
N GLY A 113 -7.04 -17.39 4.45
CA GLY A 113 -6.38 -16.31 5.15
C GLY A 113 -5.14 -15.80 4.44
N MET A 114 -4.75 -14.59 4.79
CA MET A 114 -3.60 -13.86 4.26
C MET A 114 -2.61 -13.57 5.36
N GLY A 115 -1.31 -13.63 5.06
CA GLY A 115 -0.24 -13.18 5.95
C GLY A 115 0.29 -11.82 5.51
N THR A 116 0.75 -11.01 6.47
CA THR A 116 1.34 -9.70 6.20
C THR A 116 2.37 -9.34 7.27
N ALA A 117 3.20 -8.35 6.97
CA ALA A 117 4.01 -7.63 7.95
C ALA A 117 3.40 -6.27 8.35
N ALA A 118 2.22 -5.93 7.85
CA ALA A 118 1.50 -4.73 8.29
C ALA A 118 0.87 -4.96 9.67
N ASP A 119 0.86 -3.92 10.48
CA ASP A 119 0.24 -3.95 11.80
C ASP A 119 -1.30 -3.96 11.69
N MET A 120 -1.95 -4.87 12.39
CA MET A 120 -3.41 -4.99 12.41
C MET A 120 -4.11 -3.79 13.05
N GLU A 121 -3.39 -2.96 13.81
CA GLU A 121 -3.95 -1.70 14.36
C GLU A 121 -4.11 -0.62 13.29
N ASN A 122 -3.31 -0.71 12.24
CA ASN A 122 -3.34 0.22 11.11
C ASN A 122 -4.38 -0.14 10.04
N VAL A 123 -5.27 -1.09 10.32
CA VAL A 123 -6.36 -1.45 9.40
C VAL A 123 -7.20 -0.24 9.01
N ALA A 124 -7.56 -0.17 7.75
CA ALA A 124 -8.56 0.75 7.23
C ALA A 124 -9.80 -0.02 6.82
N ILE A 125 -10.97 0.47 7.22
CA ILE A 125 -12.27 -0.09 6.86
C ILE A 125 -13.06 1.04 6.21
N GLU A 126 -13.45 0.84 4.96
CA GLU A 126 -14.26 1.79 4.20
C GLU A 126 -15.47 1.07 3.63
N SER A 127 -16.60 1.76 3.63
CA SER A 127 -17.88 1.22 3.12
C SER A 127 -18.61 2.29 2.33
N LEU A 128 -19.13 1.92 1.17
CA LEU A 128 -19.96 2.79 0.34
C LEU A 128 -21.23 2.07 -0.07
N THR A 129 -22.35 2.79 -0.02
CA THR A 129 -23.68 2.28 -0.36
C THR A 129 -24.28 3.09 -1.50
N TYR A 130 -24.92 2.40 -2.42
CA TYR A 130 -25.81 2.99 -3.43
C TYR A 130 -27.11 2.20 -3.46
N LYS A 131 -28.20 2.84 -3.08
CA LYS A 131 -29.48 2.16 -2.81
C LYS A 131 -29.27 1.00 -1.83
N GLU A 132 -29.64 -0.20 -2.19
CA GLU A 132 -29.50 -1.42 -1.38
C GLU A 132 -28.12 -2.08 -1.48
N LEU A 133 -27.32 -1.70 -2.48
CA LEU A 133 -26.00 -2.28 -2.71
C LEU A 133 -24.93 -1.62 -1.84
N THR A 134 -24.27 -2.40 -1.01
CA THR A 134 -23.12 -1.96 -0.18
C THR A 134 -21.85 -2.73 -0.55
N VAL A 135 -20.75 -2.00 -0.64
CA VAL A 135 -19.39 -2.55 -0.82
C VAL A 135 -18.54 -2.10 0.34
N THR A 136 -17.87 -3.05 1.01
CA THR A 136 -16.98 -2.78 2.15
C THR A 136 -15.58 -3.36 1.87
N ALA A 137 -14.55 -2.54 2.04
CA ALA A 137 -13.16 -2.96 1.96
C ALA A 137 -12.48 -2.87 3.33
N ILE A 138 -11.80 -3.93 3.74
CA ILE A 138 -10.98 -4.03 4.95
C ILE A 138 -9.54 -4.23 4.46
N VAL A 139 -8.67 -3.26 4.71
CA VAL A 139 -7.34 -3.19 4.10
C VAL A 139 -6.26 -2.98 5.16
N THR A 140 -5.19 -3.74 5.06
CA THR A 140 -3.90 -3.45 5.69
C THR A 140 -2.84 -3.32 4.61
N GLY A 141 -1.85 -2.45 4.80
CA GLY A 141 -0.84 -2.30 3.75
C GLY A 141 0.32 -1.41 4.12
N GLY A 142 1.51 -1.77 3.58
CA GLY A 142 2.74 -0.99 3.61
C GLY A 142 3.64 -1.44 2.46
N ILE A 143 4.24 -0.48 1.74
CA ILE A 143 5.02 -0.74 0.52
C ILE A 143 6.40 -0.06 0.52
N GLU A 144 6.86 0.46 1.66
CA GLU A 144 8.11 1.24 1.73
C GLU A 144 9.34 0.46 1.30
N THR A 145 9.38 -0.83 1.62
CA THR A 145 10.55 -1.68 1.39
C THR A 145 10.45 -2.56 0.15
N ASN A 146 9.22 -2.92 -0.28
CA ASN A 146 8.99 -3.83 -1.40
C ASN A 146 7.94 -3.35 -2.40
N GLY A 147 7.57 -2.07 -2.35
CA GLY A 147 6.75 -1.47 -3.41
C GLY A 147 7.44 -1.58 -4.75
N GLY A 148 6.74 -2.13 -5.75
CA GLY A 148 7.27 -2.37 -7.09
C GLY A 148 6.22 -2.11 -8.16
N ARG A 149 6.71 -1.97 -9.38
CA ARG A 149 5.89 -1.83 -10.59
C ARG A 149 5.77 -3.20 -11.28
N VAL A 150 4.59 -3.54 -11.75
CA VAL A 150 4.43 -4.70 -12.61
C VAL A 150 5.35 -4.58 -13.84
N GLY A 151 6.15 -5.62 -14.10
CA GLY A 151 7.18 -5.62 -15.15
C GLY A 151 8.58 -5.18 -14.71
N ASP A 152 8.79 -4.81 -13.45
CA ASP A 152 10.13 -4.61 -12.90
C ASP A 152 10.95 -5.90 -12.93
N PRO A 153 12.29 -5.82 -12.92
CA PRO A 153 13.16 -6.99 -12.83
C PRO A 153 12.80 -7.86 -11.61
N ALA A 154 12.76 -9.16 -11.80
CA ALA A 154 12.47 -10.10 -10.72
C ALA A 154 13.67 -10.24 -9.76
N ASP A 155 13.39 -10.33 -8.46
CA ASP A 155 14.40 -10.57 -7.44
C ASP A 155 14.83 -12.05 -7.35
N TYR A 156 14.00 -12.98 -7.81
CA TYR A 156 14.25 -14.42 -7.70
C TYR A 156 13.50 -15.20 -8.79
N TYR A 157 14.01 -16.36 -9.10
CA TYR A 157 13.38 -17.31 -10.03
C TYR A 157 12.65 -18.44 -9.29
N LYS A 158 13.24 -18.96 -8.20
CA LYS A 158 12.65 -20.05 -7.40
C LYS A 158 12.23 -19.55 -6.01
N PRO A 159 11.15 -20.09 -5.41
CA PRO A 159 10.68 -19.66 -4.09
C PRO A 159 11.73 -19.72 -2.98
N ALA A 160 12.65 -20.67 -3.01
CA ALA A 160 13.75 -20.80 -2.04
C ALA A 160 14.78 -19.65 -2.12
N GLU A 161 14.80 -18.91 -3.21
CA GLU A 161 15.70 -17.77 -3.44
C GLU A 161 15.05 -16.43 -3.04
N LYS A 162 13.77 -16.44 -2.65
CA LYS A 162 12.99 -15.24 -2.35
C LYS A 162 13.62 -14.46 -1.18
N PRO A 163 13.98 -13.18 -1.37
CA PRO A 163 14.50 -12.35 -0.28
C PRO A 163 13.42 -12.02 0.74
N ASP A 164 13.81 -11.86 2.01
CA ASP A 164 12.95 -11.43 3.12
C ASP A 164 12.68 -9.92 3.05
N LYS A 165 11.87 -9.49 2.08
CA LYS A 165 11.41 -8.09 2.00
C LYS A 165 10.02 -7.99 2.59
N LEU A 166 9.89 -7.19 3.66
CA LEU A 166 8.61 -6.95 4.34
C LEU A 166 7.78 -5.91 3.59
N GLY A 167 6.49 -6.15 3.52
CA GLY A 167 5.51 -5.23 2.96
C GLY A 167 4.53 -5.97 2.06
N THR A 168 3.26 -5.58 2.17
CA THR A 168 2.18 -6.12 1.34
C THR A 168 0.95 -5.24 1.45
N ILE A 169 0.02 -5.36 0.52
CA ILE A 169 -1.33 -4.81 0.62
C ILE A 169 -2.31 -5.97 0.58
N ASN A 170 -2.97 -6.22 1.71
CA ASN A 170 -3.99 -7.25 1.84
C ASN A 170 -5.38 -6.63 1.90
N ILE A 171 -6.29 -7.10 1.06
CA ILE A 171 -7.63 -6.58 0.89
C ILE A 171 -8.66 -7.69 1.13
N ILE A 172 -9.58 -7.49 2.06
CA ILE A 172 -10.83 -8.26 2.15
C ILE A 172 -11.93 -7.34 1.63
N LEU A 173 -12.51 -7.70 0.48
CA LEU A 173 -13.58 -6.94 -0.17
C LEU A 173 -14.89 -7.70 -0.04
N ILE A 174 -15.88 -7.08 0.61
CA ILE A 174 -17.19 -7.68 0.86
C ILE A 174 -18.23 -6.96 0.01
N LEU A 175 -18.95 -7.73 -0.78
CA LEU A 175 -19.97 -7.30 -1.72
C LEU A 175 -21.35 -7.80 -1.23
N ASP A 176 -22.23 -6.87 -0.84
CA ASP A 176 -23.57 -7.22 -0.35
C ASP A 176 -24.52 -7.51 -1.51
N ALA A 177 -24.14 -8.50 -2.29
CA ALA A 177 -24.92 -9.00 -3.43
C ALA A 177 -24.47 -10.43 -3.75
N ASP A 178 -25.34 -11.23 -4.33
CA ASP A 178 -24.98 -12.52 -4.93
C ASP A 178 -24.49 -12.33 -6.37
N MET A 179 -23.63 -13.23 -6.81
CA MET A 179 -23.06 -13.22 -8.15
C MET A 179 -22.44 -14.56 -8.56
N PRO A 180 -22.31 -14.84 -9.87
CA PRO A 180 -21.62 -16.03 -10.34
C PRO A 180 -20.10 -15.94 -10.14
N PRO A 181 -19.36 -17.08 -10.13
CA PRO A 181 -17.90 -17.11 -9.93
C PRO A 181 -17.10 -16.22 -10.89
N GLY A 182 -17.53 -16.11 -12.14
CA GLY A 182 -16.91 -15.23 -13.14
C GLY A 182 -16.99 -13.74 -12.78
N THR A 183 -18.09 -13.33 -12.13
CA THR A 183 -18.25 -11.95 -11.66
C THR A 183 -17.37 -11.67 -10.43
N LEU A 184 -17.17 -12.64 -9.53
CA LEU A 184 -16.15 -12.53 -8.45
C LEU A 184 -14.75 -12.35 -9.03
N ALA A 185 -14.37 -13.12 -10.06
CA ALA A 185 -13.10 -12.93 -10.73
C ALA A 185 -12.99 -11.54 -11.39
N ARG A 186 -14.08 -11.02 -11.96
CA ARG A 186 -14.10 -9.64 -12.48
C ARG A 186 -14.01 -8.59 -11.36
N ALA A 187 -14.63 -8.83 -10.20
CA ALA A 187 -14.50 -7.97 -9.04
C ALA A 187 -13.05 -7.92 -8.53
N LEU A 188 -12.33 -9.05 -8.54
CA LEU A 188 -10.91 -9.12 -8.20
C LEU A 188 -10.06 -8.24 -9.13
N VAL A 189 -10.31 -8.28 -10.44
CA VAL A 189 -9.61 -7.42 -11.42
C VAL A 189 -9.89 -5.94 -11.11
N THR A 190 -11.15 -5.55 -10.91
CA THR A 190 -11.54 -4.17 -10.60
C THR A 190 -10.93 -3.70 -9.27
N CYS A 191 -10.85 -4.58 -8.26
CA CYS A 191 -10.19 -4.32 -6.99
C CYS A 191 -8.68 -4.05 -7.17
N THR A 192 -8.00 -4.86 -7.98
CA THR A 192 -6.58 -4.69 -8.31
C THR A 192 -6.32 -3.39 -9.06
N GLU A 193 -7.17 -3.03 -10.03
CA GLU A 193 -7.10 -1.75 -10.74
C GLU A 193 -7.23 -0.57 -9.75
N ALA A 194 -8.18 -0.63 -8.81
CA ALA A 194 -8.40 0.40 -7.80
C ALA A 194 -7.23 0.53 -6.81
N LYS A 195 -6.65 -0.58 -6.37
CA LYS A 195 -5.43 -0.60 -5.55
C LYS A 195 -4.28 0.09 -6.28
N THR A 196 -4.07 -0.24 -7.55
CA THR A 196 -3.02 0.36 -8.38
C THR A 196 -3.23 1.85 -8.55
N ALA A 197 -4.45 2.29 -8.87
CA ALA A 197 -4.78 3.70 -8.99
C ALA A 197 -4.48 4.47 -7.68
N ALA A 198 -4.83 3.91 -6.51
CA ALA A 198 -4.56 4.52 -5.21
C ALA A 198 -3.06 4.77 -4.98
N ILE A 199 -2.20 3.82 -5.34
CA ILE A 199 -0.75 3.91 -5.19
C ILE A 199 -0.17 4.95 -6.17
N GLN A 200 -0.64 4.95 -7.42
CA GLN A 200 -0.19 5.90 -8.43
C GLN A 200 -0.63 7.33 -8.12
N GLU A 201 -1.85 7.54 -7.61
CA GLU A 201 -2.32 8.86 -7.15
C GLU A 201 -1.54 9.38 -5.93
N LEU A 202 -0.87 8.51 -5.18
CA LEU A 202 0.09 8.89 -4.14
C LEU A 202 1.50 9.09 -4.70
N LEU A 203 1.74 8.88 -5.99
CA LEU A 203 3.05 8.94 -6.65
C LEU A 203 4.12 8.11 -5.91
N ALA A 204 3.73 6.96 -5.38
CA ALA A 204 4.67 6.07 -4.72
C ALA A 204 5.63 5.46 -5.76
N GLY A 205 6.93 5.66 -5.57
CA GLY A 205 7.96 5.12 -6.48
C GLY A 205 8.16 3.62 -6.29
N SER A 206 8.57 2.93 -7.38
CA SER A 206 9.10 1.58 -7.27
C SER A 206 10.45 1.58 -6.56
N ASN A 207 10.74 0.51 -5.79
CA ASN A 207 12.06 0.26 -5.24
C ASN A 207 12.95 -0.57 -6.20
N TYR A 208 12.44 -0.94 -7.39
CA TYR A 208 13.12 -1.84 -8.35
C TYR A 208 13.38 -1.17 -9.70
N SER A 209 12.75 -0.04 -9.95
CA SER A 209 12.90 0.74 -11.19
C SER A 209 12.62 2.22 -10.93
N THR A 210 12.80 3.05 -11.97
CA THR A 210 12.42 4.47 -11.96
C THR A 210 10.91 4.70 -12.09
N GLY A 211 10.10 3.64 -12.23
CA GLY A 211 8.66 3.74 -12.41
C GLY A 211 7.88 4.01 -11.12
N LEU A 212 6.57 4.24 -11.26
CA LEU A 212 5.64 4.29 -10.14
C LEU A 212 5.20 2.88 -9.76
N ALA A 213 5.13 2.59 -8.47
CA ALA A 213 4.68 1.31 -7.95
C ALA A 213 3.23 1.02 -8.34
N THR A 214 2.90 -0.26 -8.49
CA THR A 214 1.54 -0.77 -8.75
C THR A 214 1.04 -1.66 -7.62
N GLY A 215 1.91 -2.00 -6.68
CA GLY A 215 1.65 -2.85 -5.52
C GLY A 215 2.95 -3.26 -4.85
N SER A 216 2.90 -4.38 -4.15
CA SER A 216 4.08 -5.12 -3.68
C SER A 216 4.13 -6.51 -4.34
N GLY A 217 5.25 -7.22 -4.18
CA GLY A 217 5.40 -8.58 -4.71
C GLY A 217 4.56 -9.65 -3.99
N THR A 218 3.84 -9.29 -2.92
CA THR A 218 3.12 -10.23 -2.06
C THR A 218 1.68 -9.81 -1.77
N ASP A 219 1.12 -8.88 -2.51
CA ASP A 219 -0.26 -8.43 -2.34
C ASP A 219 -1.26 -9.58 -2.47
N GLN A 220 -2.25 -9.62 -1.58
CA GLN A 220 -3.30 -10.62 -1.59
C GLN A 220 -4.69 -9.97 -1.49
N THR A 221 -5.67 -10.65 -2.08
CA THR A 221 -7.06 -10.18 -2.09
C THR A 221 -8.02 -11.33 -1.86
N ILE A 222 -8.99 -11.11 -0.97
CA ILE A 222 -10.14 -12.00 -0.76
C ILE A 222 -11.40 -11.23 -1.12
N ILE A 223 -12.18 -11.73 -2.07
CA ILE A 223 -13.49 -11.21 -2.46
C ILE A 223 -14.56 -12.09 -1.82
N VAL A 224 -15.52 -11.48 -1.15
CA VAL A 224 -16.63 -12.15 -0.47
C VAL A 224 -17.95 -11.59 -1.03
N ALA A 225 -18.77 -12.46 -1.61
CA ALA A 225 -20.13 -12.12 -2.05
C ALA A 225 -21.19 -12.71 -1.12
N ASN A 226 -22.28 -11.98 -0.91
CA ASN A 226 -23.39 -12.40 -0.07
C ASN A 226 -24.36 -13.29 -0.85
N SER A 227 -24.29 -14.62 -0.68
CA SER A 227 -25.18 -15.57 -1.35
C SER A 227 -26.64 -15.49 -0.86
N ASP A 228 -26.87 -14.91 0.32
CA ASP A 228 -28.22 -14.73 0.88
C ASP A 228 -28.88 -13.41 0.43
N SER A 229 -28.17 -12.60 -0.39
CA SER A 229 -28.70 -11.33 -0.88
C SER A 229 -29.79 -11.53 -1.94
N ALA A 230 -30.83 -10.70 -1.87
CA ALA A 230 -31.83 -10.60 -2.94
C ALA A 230 -31.28 -9.88 -4.19
N LEU A 231 -30.15 -9.15 -4.05
CA LEU A 231 -29.48 -8.50 -5.17
C LEU A 231 -28.58 -9.51 -5.88
N TYR A 232 -28.72 -9.58 -7.22
CA TYR A 232 -27.90 -10.45 -8.06
C TYR A 232 -27.26 -9.63 -9.18
N PHE A 233 -25.92 -9.73 -9.31
CA PHE A 233 -25.16 -9.00 -10.33
C PHE A 233 -24.30 -9.95 -11.17
N GLU A 234 -24.41 -9.82 -12.50
CA GLU A 234 -23.58 -10.55 -13.47
C GLU A 234 -22.33 -9.75 -13.91
N GLY A 235 -22.17 -8.52 -13.42
CA GLY A 235 -21.07 -7.65 -13.81
C GLY A 235 -20.50 -6.84 -12.66
N ALA A 236 -19.15 -6.81 -12.54
CA ALA A 236 -18.39 -6.03 -11.56
C ALA A 236 -17.31 -5.16 -12.23
N GLY A 237 -17.42 -4.91 -13.53
CA GLY A 237 -16.49 -4.04 -14.28
C GLY A 237 -16.69 -2.56 -13.92
N LYS A 238 -15.66 -1.74 -14.13
CA LYS A 238 -15.58 -0.34 -13.71
C LYS A 238 -16.71 0.59 -14.19
N HIS A 239 -17.43 0.21 -15.24
CA HIS A 239 -18.58 0.98 -15.74
C HIS A 239 -19.93 0.53 -15.18
N SER A 240 -19.98 -0.55 -14.39
CA SER A 240 -21.16 -0.93 -13.60
C SER A 240 -21.17 -0.20 -12.27
N LYS A 241 -22.36 -0.07 -11.64
CA LYS A 241 -22.46 0.53 -10.29
C LYS A 241 -21.68 -0.27 -9.25
N MET A 242 -21.66 -1.59 -9.34
CA MET A 242 -20.83 -2.47 -8.52
C MET A 242 -19.35 -2.11 -8.67
N GLY A 243 -18.83 -2.02 -9.90
CA GLY A 243 -17.44 -1.69 -10.15
C GLY A 243 -17.06 -0.26 -9.74
N GLU A 244 -17.97 0.71 -9.90
CA GLU A 244 -17.78 2.07 -9.38
C GLU A 244 -17.61 2.07 -7.85
N LEU A 245 -18.47 1.34 -7.13
CA LEU A 245 -18.38 1.24 -5.68
C LEU A 245 -17.09 0.52 -5.25
N ILE A 246 -16.73 -0.59 -5.90
CA ILE A 246 -15.45 -1.28 -5.65
C ILE A 246 -14.29 -0.29 -5.82
N GLY A 247 -14.25 0.41 -6.95
CA GLY A 247 -13.18 1.37 -7.26
C GLY A 247 -13.02 2.44 -6.17
N LYS A 248 -14.11 3.11 -5.82
CA LYS A 248 -14.11 4.19 -4.82
C LYS A 248 -13.75 3.68 -3.42
N THR A 249 -14.34 2.57 -3.00
CA THR A 249 -14.14 2.00 -1.65
C THR A 249 -12.72 1.51 -1.47
N VAL A 250 -12.20 0.74 -2.43
CA VAL A 250 -10.83 0.19 -2.36
C VAL A 250 -9.80 1.30 -2.44
N THR A 251 -9.93 2.25 -3.36
CA THR A 251 -9.00 3.39 -3.47
C THR A 251 -8.90 4.15 -2.15
N LYS A 252 -10.04 4.42 -1.50
CA LYS A 252 -10.07 5.12 -0.22
C LYS A 252 -9.45 4.31 0.90
N ALA A 253 -9.79 3.01 1.01
CA ALA A 253 -9.28 2.13 2.03
C ALA A 253 -7.77 1.89 1.91
N VAL A 254 -7.24 1.70 0.69
CA VAL A 254 -5.81 1.53 0.44
C VAL A 254 -5.03 2.78 0.84
N LYS A 255 -5.46 3.98 0.42
CA LYS A 255 -4.82 5.24 0.83
C LYS A 255 -4.83 5.42 2.35
N ALA A 256 -5.94 5.10 3.01
CA ALA A 256 -6.06 5.19 4.46
C ALA A 256 -5.14 4.19 5.19
N ALA A 257 -5.05 2.94 4.72
CA ALA A 257 -4.15 1.92 5.28
C ALA A 257 -2.68 2.32 5.13
N LEU A 258 -2.26 2.77 3.94
CA LEU A 258 -0.89 3.24 3.68
C LEU A 258 -0.54 4.47 4.54
N SER A 259 -1.48 5.40 4.71
CA SER A 259 -1.29 6.56 5.58
C SER A 259 -1.08 6.15 7.04
N LYS A 260 -1.87 5.21 7.56
CA LYS A 260 -1.76 4.72 8.94
C LYS A 260 -0.47 3.92 9.17
N GLN A 261 -0.11 3.04 8.23
CA GLN A 261 1.00 2.12 8.38
C GLN A 261 2.36 2.79 8.29
N SER A 262 2.52 3.73 7.36
CA SER A 262 3.83 4.27 6.97
C SER A 262 3.85 5.77 6.75
N GLY A 263 2.72 6.42 6.96
CA GLY A 263 2.58 7.85 6.69
C GLY A 263 2.55 8.19 5.20
N LEU A 264 2.41 7.21 4.29
CA LEU A 264 2.30 7.48 2.86
C LEU A 264 0.93 8.11 2.55
N ASN A 265 0.90 9.43 2.39
CA ASN A 265 -0.29 10.22 2.15
C ASN A 265 0.05 11.53 1.41
N PRO A 266 -0.93 12.31 0.92
CA PRO A 266 -0.67 13.55 0.18
C PRO A 266 0.22 14.55 0.91
N LYS A 267 0.10 14.67 2.24
CA LYS A 267 0.90 15.61 3.03
C LYS A 267 2.37 15.21 3.05
N THR A 268 2.69 13.95 3.28
CA THR A 268 4.09 13.48 3.29
C THR A 268 4.69 13.41 1.89
N GLN A 269 3.85 13.29 0.86
CA GLN A 269 4.25 13.36 -0.53
C GLN A 269 4.46 14.80 -1.04
N HIS A 270 4.16 15.82 -0.22
CA HIS A 270 4.49 17.22 -0.47
C HIS A 270 5.96 17.51 -0.11
N ASN A 271 6.89 16.80 -0.80
CA ASN A 271 8.33 16.87 -0.57
C ASN A 271 9.06 16.35 -1.80
N VAL A 272 10.05 17.10 -2.30
CA VAL A 272 10.76 16.75 -3.54
C VAL A 272 11.55 15.44 -3.41
N PHE A 273 12.14 15.15 -2.25
CA PHE A 273 12.87 13.89 -2.06
C PHE A 273 11.98 12.67 -2.12
N ARG A 274 10.70 12.79 -1.73
CA ARG A 274 9.72 11.72 -1.92
C ARG A 274 9.44 11.46 -3.39
N ARG A 275 9.40 12.51 -4.21
CA ARG A 275 9.21 12.42 -5.67
C ARG A 275 10.42 11.83 -6.39
N LEU A 276 11.60 12.20 -5.94
CA LEU A 276 12.88 11.87 -6.57
C LEU A 276 13.48 10.53 -6.09
N LYS A 277 12.95 9.95 -4.99
CA LYS A 277 13.50 8.71 -4.39
C LYS A 277 13.67 7.58 -5.42
N ARG A 278 12.72 7.40 -6.34
CA ARG A 278 12.77 6.37 -7.39
C ARG A 278 13.89 6.58 -8.42
N PHE A 279 14.43 7.78 -8.48
CA PHE A 279 15.60 8.14 -9.29
C PHE A 279 16.88 8.18 -8.46
N GLN A 280 16.88 7.62 -7.26
CA GLN A 280 18.02 7.53 -6.33
C GLN A 280 18.51 8.90 -5.80
N VAL A 281 17.75 9.98 -5.98
CA VAL A 281 18.03 11.28 -5.37
C VAL A 281 17.41 11.31 -3.97
N THR A 282 18.27 11.40 -2.97
CA THR A 282 17.95 11.36 -1.54
C THR A 282 18.65 12.50 -0.80
N THR A 283 18.18 12.83 0.39
CA THR A 283 18.88 13.82 1.24
C THR A 283 20.35 13.45 1.45
N GLN A 284 20.68 12.15 1.54
CA GLN A 284 22.07 11.70 1.68
C GLN A 284 22.88 11.92 0.39
N SER A 285 22.34 11.64 -0.79
CA SER A 285 23.06 11.88 -2.05
C SER A 285 23.31 13.38 -2.28
N ILE A 286 22.35 14.23 -1.95
CA ILE A 286 22.50 15.69 -2.02
C ILE A 286 23.53 16.20 -1.00
N TRP A 287 23.55 15.65 0.23
CA TRP A 287 24.59 15.98 1.21
C TRP A 287 26.00 15.67 0.69
N LEU A 288 26.20 14.51 0.07
CA LEU A 288 27.50 14.13 -0.51
C LEU A 288 27.96 15.10 -1.61
N LEU A 289 27.03 15.68 -2.35
CA LEU A 289 27.33 16.68 -3.37
C LEU A 289 27.62 18.05 -2.72
N PHE A 290 26.80 18.48 -1.78
CA PHE A 290 26.91 19.77 -1.10
C PHE A 290 28.23 19.94 -0.33
N GLN A 291 28.69 18.93 0.41
CA GLN A 291 29.91 19.00 1.21
C GLN A 291 31.21 19.24 0.38
N GLN A 292 31.13 19.08 -0.95
CA GLN A 292 32.24 19.40 -1.85
C GLN A 292 32.30 20.90 -2.17
N GLN A 293 31.25 21.66 -1.95
CA GLN A 293 31.15 23.07 -2.27
C GLN A 293 31.34 23.97 -1.05
N LEU A 294 30.76 23.61 0.09
CA LEU A 294 30.72 24.44 1.28
C LEU A 294 30.92 23.66 2.57
N ALA A 295 31.79 24.16 3.47
CA ALA A 295 32.01 23.56 4.78
C ALA A 295 30.94 24.06 5.77
N VAL A 296 29.89 23.27 5.95
CA VAL A 296 28.79 23.54 6.89
C VAL A 296 28.52 22.29 7.73
N LEU A 297 27.97 22.43 8.91
CA LEU A 297 27.58 21.28 9.73
C LEU A 297 26.40 20.55 9.08
N LYS A 298 26.45 19.23 9.11
CA LYS A 298 25.40 18.38 8.49
C LYS A 298 23.98 18.70 9.01
N PRO A 299 23.75 18.96 10.30
CA PRO A 299 22.42 19.35 10.79
C PRO A 299 21.87 20.62 10.12
N ASP A 300 22.69 21.65 9.96
CA ASP A 300 22.28 22.94 9.35
C ASP A 300 21.90 22.75 7.88
N PHE A 301 22.69 21.94 7.16
CA PHE A 301 22.34 21.52 5.79
C PHE A 301 21.02 20.76 5.75
N LEU A 302 20.81 19.78 6.65
CA LEU A 302 19.58 18.98 6.66
C LEU A 302 18.34 19.83 6.89
N GLU A 303 18.43 20.83 7.78
CA GLU A 303 17.31 21.76 8.01
C GLU A 303 17.02 22.60 6.78
N ALA A 304 18.05 23.18 6.14
CA ALA A 304 17.91 23.97 4.92
C ALA A 304 17.35 23.14 3.76
N ALA A 305 17.86 21.91 3.57
CA ALA A 305 17.43 21.00 2.52
C ALA A 305 15.96 20.55 2.71
N GLU A 306 15.56 20.23 3.94
CA GLU A 306 14.18 19.83 4.22
C GLU A 306 13.19 20.99 4.06
N LYS A 307 13.58 22.20 4.45
CA LYS A 307 12.80 23.41 4.22
C LYS A 307 12.59 23.66 2.74
N LEU A 308 13.66 23.68 1.93
CA LEU A 308 13.60 23.91 0.49
C LEU A 308 12.80 22.77 -0.20
N ALA A 309 12.96 21.53 0.24
CA ALA A 309 12.27 20.37 -0.34
C ALA A 309 10.73 20.41 -0.18
N GLN A 310 10.22 21.20 0.76
CA GLN A 310 8.79 21.36 1.01
C GLN A 310 8.22 22.68 0.44
N GLU A 311 9.07 23.55 -0.11
CA GLU A 311 8.59 24.80 -0.69
C GLU A 311 7.71 24.55 -1.92
N PRO A 312 6.54 25.23 -2.02
CA PRO A 312 5.58 25.00 -3.11
C PRO A 312 6.17 25.19 -4.51
N VAL A 313 7.03 26.20 -4.69
CA VAL A 313 7.69 26.51 -5.96
C VAL A 313 8.61 25.36 -6.34
N MET A 314 9.56 24.99 -5.48
CA MET A 314 10.51 23.89 -5.69
C MET A 314 9.78 22.57 -6.00
N LEU A 315 8.77 22.23 -5.21
CA LEU A 315 7.98 21.01 -5.41
C LEU A 315 7.24 21.00 -6.74
N THR A 316 6.64 22.13 -7.11
CA THR A 316 5.85 22.24 -8.35
C THR A 316 6.73 22.07 -9.57
N TYR A 317 7.81 22.82 -9.67
CA TYR A 317 8.75 22.72 -10.79
C TYR A 317 9.43 21.36 -10.86
N THR A 318 9.86 20.80 -9.72
CA THR A 318 10.41 19.44 -9.66
C THR A 318 9.41 18.41 -10.17
N SER A 319 8.12 18.54 -9.81
CA SER A 319 7.08 17.62 -10.27
C SER A 319 6.89 17.69 -11.80
N LEU A 320 6.93 18.87 -12.39
CA LEU A 320 6.89 19.06 -13.84
C LEU A 320 8.14 18.47 -14.52
N TYR A 321 9.31 18.73 -13.96
CA TYR A 321 10.59 18.25 -14.47
C TYR A 321 10.68 16.72 -14.51
N ILE A 322 10.31 16.04 -13.44
CA ILE A 322 10.29 14.57 -13.42
C ILE A 322 9.19 13.97 -14.31
N HIS A 323 8.08 14.70 -14.51
CA HIS A 323 7.03 14.24 -15.43
C HIS A 323 7.48 14.29 -16.89
N LEU A 324 8.31 15.25 -17.29
CA LEU A 324 8.96 15.24 -18.60
C LEU A 324 9.84 14.00 -18.78
N LEU A 325 10.64 13.67 -17.75
CA LEU A 325 11.47 12.47 -17.76
C LEU A 325 10.63 11.19 -17.86
N ASP A 326 9.51 11.09 -17.13
CA ASP A 326 8.59 9.95 -17.24
C ASP A 326 8.07 9.81 -18.69
N GLN A 327 7.65 10.89 -19.32
CA GLN A 327 7.13 10.85 -20.69
C GLN A 327 8.21 10.47 -21.70
N PHE A 328 9.45 10.90 -21.50
CA PHE A 328 10.59 10.46 -22.30
C PHE A 328 10.83 8.96 -22.15
N LEU A 329 10.89 8.45 -20.92
CA LEU A 329 11.07 7.03 -20.64
C LEU A 329 9.94 6.14 -21.18
N TRP A 330 8.74 6.69 -21.31
CA TRP A 330 7.59 6.01 -21.91
C TRP A 330 7.51 6.16 -23.43
N GLY A 331 8.43 6.93 -24.05
CA GLY A 331 8.44 7.18 -25.50
C GLY A 331 7.29 8.08 -25.97
N LEU A 332 6.72 8.92 -25.09
CA LEU A 332 5.64 9.87 -25.41
C LEU A 332 6.18 11.23 -25.85
N LEU A 333 7.37 11.62 -25.43
CA LEU A 333 8.10 12.81 -25.87
C LEU A 333 9.47 12.41 -26.40
N ASP A 334 9.95 13.12 -27.40
CA ASP A 334 11.30 12.93 -27.93
C ASP A 334 12.38 13.70 -27.14
N LYS A 335 13.64 13.43 -27.49
CA LYS A 335 14.79 13.99 -26.77
C LYS A 335 14.82 15.51 -26.84
N ASP A 336 14.53 16.10 -28.00
CA ASP A 336 14.64 17.54 -28.22
C ASP A 336 13.49 18.31 -27.54
N GLU A 337 12.29 17.72 -27.52
CA GLU A 337 11.14 18.24 -26.76
C GLU A 337 11.44 18.31 -25.26
N VAL A 338 11.96 17.21 -24.70
CA VAL A 338 12.29 17.14 -23.28
C VAL A 338 13.47 18.03 -22.92
N MET A 339 14.52 18.10 -23.76
CA MET A 339 15.68 18.96 -23.55
C MET A 339 15.26 20.42 -23.38
N ASN A 340 14.54 20.96 -24.38
CA ASN A 340 14.10 22.35 -24.38
C ASN A 340 13.21 22.69 -23.16
N ALA A 341 12.27 21.82 -22.82
CA ALA A 341 11.38 22.05 -21.70
C ALA A 341 12.09 21.92 -20.35
N ALA A 342 12.99 20.96 -20.20
CA ALA A 342 13.75 20.72 -18.97
C ALA A 342 14.74 21.86 -18.67
N GLU A 343 15.47 22.36 -19.68
CA GLU A 343 16.35 23.52 -19.54
C GLU A 343 15.57 24.76 -19.09
N LYS A 344 14.39 24.98 -19.70
CA LYS A 344 13.54 26.07 -19.30
C LYS A 344 13.10 25.96 -17.84
N LEU A 345 12.68 24.78 -17.39
CA LEU A 345 12.29 24.56 -15.99
C LEU A 345 13.46 24.77 -15.04
N LEU A 346 14.68 24.32 -15.37
CA LEU A 346 15.87 24.57 -14.56
C LEU A 346 16.18 26.08 -14.48
N SER A 347 16.05 26.80 -15.59
CA SER A 347 16.24 28.26 -15.62
C SER A 347 15.17 29.00 -14.81
N ASP A 348 13.91 28.57 -14.90
CA ASP A 348 12.81 29.16 -14.14
C ASP A 348 13.02 28.93 -12.64
N ILE A 349 13.43 27.72 -12.20
CA ILE A 349 13.81 27.45 -10.80
C ILE A 349 14.96 28.37 -10.36
N ALA A 350 16.02 28.45 -11.17
CA ALA A 350 17.17 29.28 -10.85
C ALA A 350 16.78 30.76 -10.64
N GLY A 351 15.90 31.27 -11.51
CA GLY A 351 15.38 32.64 -11.40
C GLY A 351 14.55 32.90 -10.15
N GLU A 352 13.72 31.92 -9.71
CA GLU A 352 12.91 32.03 -8.49
C GLU A 352 13.78 32.12 -7.22
N TYR A 353 14.97 31.52 -7.22
CA TYR A 353 15.88 31.50 -6.08
C TYR A 353 17.12 32.40 -6.24
N ASP A 354 17.16 33.19 -7.29
CA ASP A 354 18.26 34.12 -7.59
C ASP A 354 19.63 33.43 -7.56
N THR A 355 19.75 32.31 -8.31
CA THR A 355 20.95 31.51 -8.44
C THR A 355 21.27 31.25 -9.94
N GLU A 356 22.45 30.76 -10.25
CA GLU A 356 22.83 30.41 -11.62
C GLU A 356 22.11 29.13 -12.10
N SER A 357 21.61 29.16 -13.33
CA SER A 357 21.00 27.99 -13.97
C SER A 357 22.05 26.94 -14.33
N ILE A 358 21.64 25.67 -14.30
CA ILE A 358 22.47 24.54 -14.72
C ILE A 358 22.09 24.13 -16.15
N ALA A 359 23.06 24.02 -17.05
CA ALA A 359 22.86 23.54 -18.42
C ALA A 359 22.63 22.01 -18.41
N LEU A 360 21.68 21.57 -19.23
CA LEU A 360 21.41 20.15 -19.46
C LEU A 360 22.09 19.72 -20.78
N ASN A 361 23.06 18.82 -20.70
CA ASN A 361 23.85 18.40 -21.88
C ASN A 361 23.22 17.21 -22.63
N GLU A 362 22.40 16.42 -21.96
CA GLU A 362 21.68 15.30 -22.56
C GLU A 362 20.40 14.95 -21.77
N VAL A 363 19.49 14.25 -22.44
CA VAL A 363 18.29 13.71 -21.80
C VAL A 363 18.53 12.26 -21.46
N SER A 364 18.78 12.01 -20.18
CA SER A 364 18.88 10.69 -19.55
C SER A 364 18.47 10.83 -18.08
N VAL A 365 18.15 9.72 -17.41
CA VAL A 365 17.88 9.74 -15.96
C VAL A 365 19.04 10.33 -15.20
N GLU A 366 20.25 9.90 -15.52
CA GLU A 366 21.47 10.34 -14.84
C GLU A 366 21.72 11.84 -15.03
N ALA A 367 21.72 12.33 -16.29
CA ALA A 367 22.01 13.72 -16.59
C ALA A 367 20.95 14.68 -16.02
N MET A 368 19.67 14.34 -16.15
CA MET A 368 18.58 15.16 -15.62
C MET A 368 18.61 15.21 -14.09
N MET A 369 18.83 14.08 -13.40
CA MET A 369 18.92 14.07 -11.94
C MET A 369 20.18 14.76 -11.43
N LYS A 370 21.30 14.69 -12.15
CA LYS A 370 22.52 15.42 -11.83
C LYS A 370 22.29 16.94 -11.93
N ALA A 371 21.77 17.43 -13.04
CA ALA A 371 21.50 18.86 -13.24
C ALA A 371 20.53 19.42 -12.18
N TRP A 372 19.46 18.69 -11.88
CA TRP A 372 18.54 19.08 -10.81
C TRP A 372 19.22 19.10 -9.43
N SER A 373 20.06 18.10 -9.12
CA SER A 373 20.77 17.98 -7.83
C SER A 373 21.79 19.11 -7.65
N GLU A 374 22.53 19.46 -8.70
CA GLU A 374 23.48 20.58 -8.70
C GLU A 374 22.76 21.90 -8.46
N LEU A 375 21.64 22.15 -9.15
CA LEU A 375 20.83 23.35 -8.95
C LEU A 375 20.30 23.44 -7.51
N PHE A 376 19.77 22.34 -6.99
CA PHE A 376 19.25 22.29 -5.60
C PHE A 376 20.37 22.58 -4.57
N VAL A 377 21.56 22.05 -4.77
CA VAL A 377 22.75 22.31 -3.92
C VAL A 377 23.18 23.77 -4.00
N ASN A 378 23.21 24.37 -5.20
CA ASN A 378 23.58 25.79 -5.39
C ASN A 378 22.61 26.71 -4.64
N ILE A 379 21.30 26.45 -4.75
CA ILE A 379 20.28 27.22 -4.01
C ILE A 379 20.52 27.18 -2.50
N ILE A 380 20.84 25.99 -1.94
CA ILE A 380 21.14 25.86 -0.49
C ILE A 380 22.40 26.63 -0.14
N ALA A 381 23.46 26.49 -0.94
CA ALA A 381 24.72 27.18 -0.70
C ALA A 381 24.56 28.71 -0.69
N ASP A 382 23.88 29.25 -1.71
CA ASP A 382 23.59 30.67 -1.82
C ASP A 382 22.74 31.18 -0.63
N ASN A 383 21.72 30.44 -0.24
CA ASN A 383 20.88 30.79 0.91
C ASN A 383 21.64 30.79 2.24
N ILE A 384 22.56 29.85 2.44
CA ILE A 384 23.41 29.81 3.65
C ILE A 384 24.44 30.95 3.66
N GLN A 385 24.99 31.33 2.51
CA GLN A 385 25.97 32.42 2.43
C GLN A 385 25.35 33.82 2.57
N ARG A 386 24.05 33.97 2.26
CA ARG A 386 23.29 35.24 2.39
C ARG A 386 22.78 35.50 3.80
N ASN A 387 22.68 34.47 4.65
CA ASN A 387 22.26 34.55 6.05
C ASN A 387 23.44 34.59 7.01
#